data_79dcbdece9ef8698be0a36e4ab204534
#
_entry.id   79dcbdece9ef8698be0a36e4ab204534
#
_cell.length_a   1.000
_cell.length_b   1.000
_cell.length_c   1.000
_cell.angle_alpha   90.00
_cell.angle_beta   90.00
_cell.angle_gamma   90.00
#
_symmetry.space_group_name_H-M   'P 1'
#
loop_
_entity.id
_entity.type
_entity.pdbx_description
1 polymer ?
#
loop_
_entity_poly.entity_id
_entity_poly.type
_entity_poly.pdbx_seq_one_letter_code
_entity_poly.pdbx_strand_id
1 'polypeptide(L)'
;VYKGEVLLGLPTGKGTMLFADGRTCTGYFDAGKMQGIGQMQWPDGSFYRGEFVDNKLTGLGDYTSANGDRFEGEFRDEKPHGRGTFHMRSGNIYMGEVNNGFMEGRGTLAFKDGSVYQGDFIKNLMHGEGERTWPNGNKYRGSWKMGLREGSGAMTLTNGDKLEGEFHKDKILRLERCHSL
;
A
#
# COMPACT_ATOMS: atom_id res chain seq x y z
N VAL A 1 -0.94 17.82 27.43
CA VAL A 1 -2.19 18.16 28.16
C VAL A 1 -3.24 17.10 27.87
N TYR A 2 -3.92 16.60 28.93
CA TYR A 2 -5.00 15.61 28.79
C TYR A 2 -6.35 16.21 29.16
N LYS A 3 -7.38 15.84 28.42
CA LYS A 3 -8.79 16.12 28.72
C LYS A 3 -9.55 14.80 28.70
N GLY A 4 -10.07 14.36 29.84
CA GLY A 4 -10.79 13.10 29.99
C GLY A 4 -10.83 12.62 31.42
N GLU A 5 -11.18 11.36 31.58
CA GLU A 5 -11.25 10.72 32.88
C GLU A 5 -9.84 10.46 33.42
N VAL A 6 -9.65 10.62 34.72
CA VAL A 6 -8.36 10.41 35.44
C VAL A 6 -8.62 9.51 36.63
N LEU A 7 -7.81 8.45 36.75
CA LEU A 7 -7.81 7.58 37.93
C LEU A 7 -6.38 7.50 38.48
N LEU A 8 -6.24 7.74 39.79
CA LEU A 8 -4.92 7.75 40.50
C LEU A 8 -3.85 8.64 39.80
N GLY A 9 -4.30 9.77 39.21
CA GLY A 9 -3.40 10.71 38.53
C GLY A 9 -3.04 10.30 37.09
N LEU A 10 -3.56 9.20 36.57
CA LEU A 10 -3.30 8.71 35.20
C LEU A 10 -4.54 8.85 34.30
N PRO A 11 -4.37 9.21 33.03
CA PRO A 11 -5.40 9.16 32.02
C PRO A 11 -6.08 7.78 31.98
N THR A 12 -7.41 7.75 32.03
CA THR A 12 -8.21 6.54 31.94
C THR A 12 -9.51 6.85 31.17
N GLY A 13 -10.22 5.79 30.72
CA GLY A 13 -11.48 5.98 30.00
C GLY A 13 -11.31 6.76 28.70
N LYS A 14 -12.39 7.42 28.26
CA LYS A 14 -12.37 8.24 27.05
C LYS A 14 -11.72 9.60 27.28
N GLY A 15 -10.85 10.01 26.35
CA GLY A 15 -10.19 11.31 26.46
C GLY A 15 -9.42 11.72 25.22
N THR A 16 -8.84 12.90 25.32
CA THR A 16 -7.97 13.50 24.30
C THR A 16 -6.65 13.92 24.95
N MET A 17 -5.54 13.46 24.40
CA MET A 17 -4.19 13.81 24.80
C MET A 17 -3.54 14.72 23.75
N LEU A 18 -3.08 15.89 24.15
CA LEU A 18 -2.18 16.74 23.36
C LEU A 18 -0.76 16.52 23.87
N PHE A 19 0.11 15.99 23.03
CA PHE A 19 1.52 15.76 23.29
C PHE A 19 2.35 17.04 23.13
N ALA A 20 3.55 17.07 23.70
CA ALA A 20 4.47 18.20 23.61
C ALA A 20 4.97 18.46 22.19
N ASP A 21 5.01 17.44 21.34
CA ASP A 21 5.39 17.50 19.91
C ASP A 21 4.24 17.96 19.01
N GLY A 22 3.07 18.30 19.58
CA GLY A 22 1.90 18.79 18.86
C GLY A 22 0.97 17.70 18.34
N ARG A 23 1.28 16.42 18.51
CA ARG A 23 0.35 15.34 18.18
C ARG A 23 -0.88 15.39 19.09
N THR A 24 -2.03 15.07 18.54
CA THR A 24 -3.29 14.94 19.30
C THR A 24 -3.81 13.51 19.13
N CYS A 25 -4.14 12.88 20.24
CA CYS A 25 -4.65 11.52 20.30
C CYS A 25 -6.00 11.51 21.01
N THR A 26 -7.03 10.92 20.39
CA THR A 26 -8.39 10.82 20.94
C THR A 26 -8.83 9.37 20.91
N GLY A 27 -9.26 8.84 22.07
CA GLY A 27 -9.69 7.46 22.18
C GLY A 27 -9.86 7.02 23.63
N TYR A 28 -9.67 5.73 23.85
CA TYR A 28 -9.72 5.12 25.17
C TYR A 28 -8.30 5.00 25.76
N PHE A 29 -8.16 5.36 27.01
CA PHE A 29 -6.91 5.30 27.76
C PHE A 29 -7.02 4.33 28.93
N ASP A 30 -5.96 3.59 29.17
CA ASP A 30 -5.79 2.77 30.35
C ASP A 30 -4.40 3.01 30.96
N ALA A 31 -4.35 3.35 32.23
CA ALA A 31 -3.12 3.68 32.97
C ALA A 31 -2.18 4.64 32.18
N GLY A 32 -2.74 5.67 31.55
CA GLY A 32 -2.01 6.69 30.80
C GLY A 32 -1.63 6.32 29.36
N LYS A 33 -1.98 5.12 28.91
CA LYS A 33 -1.69 4.63 27.57
C LYS A 33 -2.96 4.48 26.74
N MET A 34 -2.89 4.87 25.47
CA MET A 34 -3.99 4.66 24.53
C MET A 34 -4.15 3.19 24.19
N GLN A 35 -5.39 2.69 24.23
CA GLN A 35 -5.77 1.31 23.97
C GLN A 35 -7.03 1.26 23.09
N GLY A 36 -7.16 0.18 22.30
CA GLY A 36 -8.34 -0.05 21.46
C GLY A 36 -8.47 0.92 20.31
N ILE A 37 -9.69 1.22 19.89
CA ILE A 37 -9.95 2.09 18.73
C ILE A 37 -9.80 3.55 19.10
N GLY A 38 -9.05 4.30 18.26
CA GLY A 38 -8.87 5.72 18.43
C GLY A 38 -8.37 6.43 17.19
N GLN A 39 -7.97 7.69 17.40
CA GLN A 39 -7.50 8.58 16.34
C GLN A 39 -6.23 9.29 16.78
N MET A 40 -5.31 9.50 15.85
CA MET A 40 -4.12 10.31 16.05
C MET A 40 -3.99 11.30 14.89
N GLN A 41 -3.71 12.55 15.23
CA GLN A 41 -3.41 13.60 14.28
C GLN A 41 -2.02 14.16 14.56
N TRP A 42 -1.22 14.31 13.52
CA TRP A 42 0.11 14.91 13.57
C TRP A 42 0.09 16.39 13.15
N PRO A 43 1.07 17.19 13.58
CA PRO A 43 1.17 18.60 13.21
C PRO A 43 1.31 18.87 11.71
N ASP A 44 1.83 17.91 10.95
CA ASP A 44 1.97 18.00 9.49
C ASP A 44 0.65 17.80 8.73
N GLY A 45 -0.45 17.49 9.46
CA GLY A 45 -1.77 17.23 8.91
C GLY A 45 -2.04 15.76 8.61
N SER A 46 -1.07 14.86 8.81
CA SER A 46 -1.33 13.44 8.71
C SER A 46 -2.28 12.97 9.81
N PHE A 47 -3.02 11.90 9.51
CA PHE A 47 -4.09 11.41 10.38
C PHE A 47 -4.14 9.89 10.35
N TYR A 48 -4.39 9.27 11.51
CA TYR A 48 -4.64 7.85 11.64
C TYR A 48 -5.93 7.62 12.44
N ARG A 49 -6.70 6.62 12.01
CA ARG A 49 -7.83 6.08 12.74
C ARG A 49 -7.74 4.56 12.72
N GLY A 50 -7.70 3.92 13.89
CA GLY A 50 -7.56 2.47 13.96
C GLY A 50 -7.26 1.99 15.36
N GLU A 51 -6.65 0.81 15.43
CA GLU A 51 -6.34 0.14 16.67
C GLU A 51 -5.04 0.65 17.30
N PHE A 52 -5.04 0.73 18.62
CA PHE A 52 -3.89 1.10 19.45
C PHE A 52 -3.66 0.06 20.53
N VAL A 53 -2.40 -0.25 20.77
CA VAL A 53 -1.92 -0.99 21.94
C VAL A 53 -0.73 -0.24 22.51
N ASP A 54 -0.81 0.13 23.78
CA ASP A 54 0.25 0.87 24.51
C ASP A 54 0.75 2.13 23.75
N ASN A 55 -0.15 2.96 23.24
CA ASN A 55 0.10 4.15 22.39
C ASN A 55 0.61 3.86 20.97
N LYS A 56 0.79 2.61 20.56
CA LYS A 56 1.31 2.24 19.24
C LYS A 56 0.16 1.87 18.29
N LEU A 57 0.28 2.31 17.05
CA LEU A 57 -0.62 1.89 15.97
C LEU A 57 -0.41 0.40 15.67
N THR A 58 -1.50 -0.34 15.64
CA THR A 58 -1.49 -1.80 15.41
C THR A 58 -2.81 -2.23 14.78
N GLY A 59 -2.92 -3.53 14.42
CA GLY A 59 -4.17 -4.08 13.91
C GLY A 59 -4.68 -3.37 12.67
N LEU A 60 -5.99 -3.20 12.57
CA LEU A 60 -6.60 -2.54 11.42
C LEU A 60 -6.67 -1.02 11.60
N GLY A 61 -6.33 -0.29 10.55
CA GLY A 61 -6.37 1.16 10.56
C GLY A 61 -6.41 1.81 9.18
N ASP A 62 -6.69 3.09 9.22
CA ASP A 62 -6.75 4.01 8.09
C ASP A 62 -5.81 5.17 8.38
N TYR A 63 -4.80 5.32 7.55
CA TYR A 63 -3.80 6.38 7.64
C TYR A 63 -3.84 7.25 6.40
N THR A 64 -3.94 8.55 6.60
CA THR A 64 -3.78 9.55 5.54
C THR A 64 -2.54 10.38 5.84
N SER A 65 -1.61 10.41 4.91
CA SER A 65 -0.39 11.20 5.02
C SER A 65 -0.61 12.66 4.66
N ALA A 66 0.29 13.53 5.09
CA ALA A 66 0.24 14.97 4.80
C ALA A 66 0.18 15.31 3.30
N ASN A 67 0.75 14.47 2.45
CA ASN A 67 0.75 14.63 0.98
C ASN A 67 -0.55 14.13 0.32
N GLY A 68 -1.45 13.47 1.07
CA GLY A 68 -2.74 12.97 0.60
C GLY A 68 -2.72 11.50 0.14
N ASP A 69 -1.62 10.77 0.32
CA ASP A 69 -1.64 9.32 0.16
C ASP A 69 -2.38 8.69 1.34
N ARG A 70 -3.19 7.65 1.09
CA ARG A 70 -3.97 6.96 2.11
C ARG A 70 -3.68 5.47 2.08
N PHE A 71 -3.59 4.86 3.25
CA PHE A 71 -3.48 3.42 3.43
C PHE A 71 -4.58 2.91 4.35
N GLU A 72 -5.32 1.90 3.88
CA GLU A 72 -6.28 1.14 4.65
C GLU A 72 -5.79 -0.30 4.77
N GLY A 73 -5.62 -0.81 5.98
CA GLY A 73 -5.15 -2.17 6.17
C GLY A 73 -4.54 -2.44 7.53
N GLU A 74 -3.68 -3.44 7.55
CA GLU A 74 -3.02 -3.89 8.76
C GLU A 74 -1.80 -3.02 9.11
N PHE A 75 -1.61 -2.79 10.40
CA PHE A 75 -0.46 -2.08 10.97
C PHE A 75 0.28 -2.98 11.96
N ARG A 76 1.59 -2.92 11.92
CA ARG A 76 2.48 -3.53 12.90
C ARG A 76 3.67 -2.61 13.14
N ASP A 77 4.01 -2.41 14.42
CA ASP A 77 5.10 -1.50 14.83
C ASP A 77 4.98 -0.12 14.18
N GLU A 78 3.76 0.45 14.21
CA GLU A 78 3.40 1.78 13.69
C GLU A 78 3.55 1.94 12.17
N LYS A 79 3.67 0.85 11.41
CA LYS A 79 3.83 0.85 9.96
C LYS A 79 2.78 -0.01 9.27
N PRO A 80 2.35 0.37 8.05
CA PRO A 80 1.60 -0.51 7.19
C PRO A 80 2.30 -1.87 7.03
N HIS A 81 1.56 -2.96 7.25
CA HIS A 81 2.06 -4.33 7.21
C HIS A 81 0.92 -5.29 6.84
N GLY A 82 1.25 -6.56 6.54
CA GLY A 82 0.23 -7.57 6.23
C GLY A 82 -0.46 -7.28 4.90
N ARG A 83 -1.78 -7.07 4.91
CA ARG A 83 -2.56 -6.74 3.72
C ARG A 83 -3.24 -5.39 3.83
N GLY A 84 -3.33 -4.70 2.69
CA GLY A 84 -4.01 -3.41 2.66
C GLY A 84 -4.12 -2.80 1.27
N THR A 85 -4.69 -1.61 1.25
CA THR A 85 -4.90 -0.81 0.05
C THR A 85 -4.20 0.53 0.19
N PHE A 86 -3.31 0.86 -0.74
CA PHE A 86 -2.78 2.21 -0.90
C PHE A 86 -3.60 2.96 -1.95
N HIS A 87 -4.15 4.10 -1.58
CA HIS A 87 -4.71 5.11 -2.49
C HIS A 87 -3.67 6.22 -2.65
N MET A 88 -2.99 6.25 -3.76
CA MET A 88 -1.93 7.22 -4.00
C MET A 88 -2.50 8.53 -4.55
N ARG A 89 -1.96 9.66 -4.12
CA ARG A 89 -2.31 10.99 -4.66
C ARG A 89 -2.17 11.07 -6.18
N SER A 90 -1.30 10.26 -6.78
CA SER A 90 -1.16 10.13 -8.23
C SER A 90 -2.43 9.64 -8.93
N GLY A 91 -3.37 9.03 -8.19
CA GLY A 91 -4.55 8.34 -8.68
C GLY A 91 -4.35 6.85 -8.90
N ASN A 92 -3.18 6.31 -8.58
CA ASN A 92 -2.95 4.87 -8.60
C ASN A 92 -3.52 4.23 -7.33
N ILE A 93 -3.99 2.98 -7.44
CA ILE A 93 -4.50 2.20 -6.32
C ILE A 93 -3.79 0.85 -6.31
N TYR A 94 -3.14 0.54 -5.19
CA TYR A 94 -2.57 -0.77 -4.94
C TYR A 94 -3.42 -1.54 -3.93
N MET A 95 -3.60 -2.82 -4.16
CA MET A 95 -4.27 -3.74 -3.24
C MET A 95 -3.45 -5.03 -3.15
N GLY A 96 -2.93 -5.35 -1.97
CA GLY A 96 -2.07 -6.54 -1.84
C GLY A 96 -1.30 -6.62 -0.53
N GLU A 97 -0.20 -7.35 -0.59
CA GLU A 97 0.70 -7.55 0.54
C GLU A 97 1.60 -6.34 0.74
N VAL A 98 1.80 -5.98 2.00
CA VAL A 98 2.57 -4.82 2.43
C VAL A 98 3.54 -5.22 3.52
N ASN A 99 4.77 -4.78 3.44
CA ASN A 99 5.79 -5.01 4.45
C ASN A 99 6.52 -3.72 4.79
N ASN A 100 6.43 -3.30 6.07
CA ASN A 100 7.06 -2.07 6.58
C ASN A 100 6.78 -0.81 5.74
N GLY A 101 5.55 -0.67 5.23
CA GLY A 101 5.11 0.46 4.43
C GLY A 101 5.41 0.35 2.94
N PHE A 102 5.98 -0.75 2.47
CA PHE A 102 6.26 -1.00 1.05
C PHE A 102 5.30 -2.04 0.47
N MET A 103 4.86 -1.84 -0.77
CA MET A 103 4.25 -2.90 -1.58
C MET A 103 5.28 -4.01 -1.77
N GLU A 104 5.01 -5.20 -1.24
CA GLU A 104 5.94 -6.33 -1.23
C GLU A 104 5.14 -7.64 -1.19
N GLY A 105 5.52 -8.63 -2.00
CA GLY A 105 4.75 -9.85 -2.20
C GLY A 105 3.73 -9.71 -3.30
N ARG A 106 2.59 -10.38 -3.20
CA ARG A 106 1.55 -10.40 -4.23
C ARG A 106 0.57 -9.23 -4.11
N GLY A 107 0.26 -8.62 -5.27
CA GLY A 107 -0.70 -7.52 -5.29
C GLY A 107 -1.22 -7.17 -6.68
N THR A 108 -2.16 -6.23 -6.68
CA THR A 108 -2.74 -5.62 -7.88
C THR A 108 -2.54 -4.12 -7.81
N LEU A 109 -1.99 -3.53 -8.86
CA LEU A 109 -1.81 -2.09 -9.00
C LEU A 109 -2.64 -1.59 -10.19
N ALA A 110 -3.69 -0.85 -9.89
CA ALA A 110 -4.47 -0.11 -10.89
C ALA A 110 -3.83 1.28 -11.06
N PHE A 111 -3.42 1.58 -12.26
CA PHE A 111 -2.85 2.87 -12.62
C PHE A 111 -3.94 3.87 -13.01
N LYS A 112 -3.68 5.15 -12.80
CA LYS A 112 -4.58 6.24 -13.18
C LYS A 112 -4.91 6.25 -14.69
N ASP A 113 -4.01 5.73 -15.52
CA ASP A 113 -4.21 5.62 -16.98
C ASP A 113 -5.18 4.49 -17.37
N GLY A 114 -5.68 3.71 -16.40
CA GLY A 114 -6.56 2.57 -16.58
C GLY A 114 -5.82 1.25 -16.85
N SER A 115 -4.48 1.24 -16.88
CA SER A 115 -3.75 -0.02 -16.90
C SER A 115 -3.79 -0.72 -15.54
N VAL A 116 -3.69 -2.04 -15.53
CA VAL A 116 -3.69 -2.85 -14.31
C VAL A 116 -2.53 -3.84 -14.37
N TYR A 117 -1.74 -3.87 -13.31
CA TYR A 117 -0.74 -4.91 -13.08
C TYR A 117 -1.19 -5.83 -11.95
N GLN A 118 -1.03 -7.13 -12.14
CA GLN A 118 -1.26 -8.14 -11.13
C GLN A 118 -0.05 -9.09 -11.09
N GLY A 119 0.63 -9.18 -9.95
CA GLY A 119 1.85 -9.98 -9.83
C GLY A 119 2.62 -9.70 -8.56
N ASP A 120 3.91 -10.00 -8.62
CA ASP A 120 4.82 -9.83 -7.50
C ASP A 120 5.37 -8.41 -7.43
N PHE A 121 5.63 -7.95 -6.20
CA PHE A 121 6.22 -6.66 -5.90
C PHE A 121 7.43 -6.80 -4.97
N ILE A 122 8.39 -5.92 -5.12
CA ILE A 122 9.49 -5.72 -4.20
C ILE A 122 9.75 -4.22 -4.03
N LYS A 123 9.68 -3.73 -2.79
CA LYS A 123 9.95 -2.31 -2.44
C LYS A 123 9.26 -1.32 -3.39
N ASN A 124 7.94 -1.46 -3.54
CA ASN A 124 7.06 -0.65 -4.38
C ASN A 124 7.21 -0.84 -5.91
N LEU A 125 8.00 -1.78 -6.38
CA LEU A 125 8.24 -2.01 -7.79
C LEU A 125 7.70 -3.37 -8.24
N MET A 126 7.10 -3.43 -9.43
CA MET A 126 6.74 -4.68 -10.09
C MET A 126 7.99 -5.56 -10.25
N HIS A 127 7.89 -6.83 -9.85
CA HIS A 127 9.02 -7.76 -9.83
C HIS A 127 8.51 -9.18 -10.05
N GLY A 128 9.43 -10.16 -10.24
CA GLY A 128 9.05 -11.57 -10.35
C GLY A 128 8.08 -11.82 -11.51
N GLU A 129 7.04 -12.59 -11.25
CA GLU A 129 6.04 -12.94 -12.27
C GLU A 129 4.80 -12.05 -12.16
N GLY A 130 4.30 -11.59 -13.32
CA GLY A 130 3.10 -10.77 -13.34
C GLY A 130 2.49 -10.56 -14.72
N GLU A 131 1.25 -10.08 -14.69
CA GLU A 131 0.51 -9.69 -15.89
C GLU A 131 0.15 -8.21 -15.83
N ARG A 132 0.38 -7.48 -16.91
CA ARG A 132 -0.12 -6.12 -17.09
C ARG A 132 -1.06 -6.05 -18.27
N THR A 133 -2.23 -5.46 -18.06
CA THR A 133 -3.21 -5.13 -19.08
C THR A 133 -3.22 -3.62 -19.27
N TRP A 134 -3.10 -3.14 -20.52
CA TRP A 134 -3.19 -1.72 -20.86
C TRP A 134 -4.62 -1.33 -21.26
N PRO A 135 -4.97 -0.01 -21.24
CA PRO A 135 -6.31 0.46 -21.59
C PRO A 135 -6.73 0.11 -23.03
N ASN A 136 -5.77 -0.04 -23.93
CA ASN A 136 -6.03 -0.48 -25.30
C ASN A 136 -6.31 -2.00 -25.42
N GLY A 137 -6.31 -2.74 -24.29
CA GLY A 137 -6.56 -4.16 -24.24
C GLY A 137 -5.34 -5.06 -24.50
N ASN A 138 -4.18 -4.51 -24.85
CA ASN A 138 -2.94 -5.28 -24.91
C ASN A 138 -2.60 -5.84 -23.53
N LYS A 139 -1.97 -7.02 -23.50
CA LYS A 139 -1.54 -7.68 -22.26
C LYS A 139 -0.10 -8.16 -22.38
N TYR A 140 0.64 -8.06 -21.29
CA TYR A 140 1.91 -8.73 -21.14
C TYR A 140 1.84 -9.64 -19.91
N ARG A 141 2.27 -10.88 -20.08
CA ARG A 141 2.43 -11.85 -19.00
C ARG A 141 3.84 -12.41 -19.05
N GLY A 142 4.57 -12.32 -17.94
CA GLY A 142 5.95 -12.81 -17.88
C GLY A 142 6.71 -12.19 -16.72
N SER A 143 8.04 -12.25 -16.85
CA SER A 143 8.95 -11.82 -15.80
C SER A 143 9.14 -10.30 -15.79
N TRP A 144 9.28 -9.76 -14.57
CA TRP A 144 9.47 -8.34 -14.27
C TRP A 144 10.68 -8.15 -13.35
N LYS A 145 11.42 -7.10 -13.58
CA LYS A 145 12.52 -6.70 -12.72
C LYS A 145 12.56 -5.21 -12.53
N MET A 146 12.38 -4.77 -11.27
CA MET A 146 12.42 -3.35 -10.90
C MET A 146 11.51 -2.46 -11.75
N GLY A 147 10.29 -2.92 -12.00
CA GLY A 147 9.26 -2.19 -12.74
C GLY A 147 9.28 -2.36 -14.26
N LEU A 148 10.28 -3.05 -14.81
CA LEU A 148 10.46 -3.26 -16.24
C LEU A 148 10.25 -4.73 -16.62
N ARG A 149 9.77 -4.98 -17.84
CA ARG A 149 9.71 -6.34 -18.41
C ARG A 149 11.13 -6.84 -18.64
N GLU A 150 11.45 -7.99 -18.06
CA GLU A 150 12.81 -8.56 -18.09
C GLU A 150 12.72 -10.08 -18.07
N GLY A 151 13.41 -10.75 -18.99
CA GLY A 151 13.35 -12.22 -19.13
C GLY A 151 12.21 -12.68 -20.02
N SER A 152 11.77 -13.91 -19.83
CA SER A 152 10.77 -14.54 -20.68
C SER A 152 9.39 -13.97 -20.48
N GLY A 153 8.65 -13.77 -21.58
CA GLY A 153 7.28 -13.27 -21.51
C GLY A 153 6.53 -13.34 -22.83
N ALA A 154 5.24 -13.11 -22.72
CA ALA A 154 4.32 -13.09 -23.85
C ALA A 154 3.51 -11.78 -23.87
N MET A 155 3.51 -11.12 -25.01
CA MET A 155 2.66 -9.97 -25.32
C MET A 155 1.48 -10.44 -26.16
N THR A 156 0.26 -10.17 -25.71
CA THR A 156 -0.97 -10.40 -26.48
C THR A 156 -1.51 -9.05 -26.94
N LEU A 157 -1.70 -8.89 -28.21
CA LEU A 157 -2.26 -7.67 -28.82
C LEU A 157 -3.78 -7.79 -28.94
N THR A 158 -4.45 -6.65 -29.10
CA THR A 158 -5.93 -6.59 -29.22
C THR A 158 -6.48 -7.27 -30.47
N ASN A 159 -5.68 -7.40 -31.52
CA ASN A 159 -6.03 -8.17 -32.72
C ASN A 159 -5.89 -9.69 -32.55
N GLY A 160 -5.47 -10.15 -31.34
CA GLY A 160 -5.27 -11.55 -31.01
C GLY A 160 -3.85 -12.07 -31.24
N ASP A 161 -2.99 -11.31 -31.92
CA ASP A 161 -1.59 -11.72 -32.14
C ASP A 161 -0.85 -11.89 -30.82
N LYS A 162 -0.01 -12.91 -30.75
CA LYS A 162 0.86 -13.18 -29.59
C LYS A 162 2.32 -13.15 -30.02
N LEU A 163 3.11 -12.43 -29.24
CA LEU A 163 4.55 -12.31 -29.38
C LEU A 163 5.21 -12.91 -28.14
N GLU A 164 5.83 -14.06 -28.26
CA GLU A 164 6.55 -14.75 -27.17
C GLU A 164 8.06 -14.59 -27.37
N GLY A 165 8.80 -14.29 -26.30
CA GLY A 165 10.23 -14.12 -26.42
C GLY A 165 10.89 -13.57 -25.15
N GLU A 166 12.14 -13.20 -25.31
CA GLU A 166 12.97 -12.60 -24.25
C GLU A 166 12.88 -11.09 -24.30
N PHE A 167 12.65 -10.49 -23.12
CA PHE A 167 12.57 -9.05 -22.91
C PHE A 167 13.78 -8.56 -22.11
N HIS A 168 14.26 -7.39 -22.42
CA HIS A 168 15.25 -6.66 -21.64
C HIS A 168 14.89 -5.18 -21.59
N LYS A 169 14.67 -4.66 -20.38
CA LYS A 169 14.28 -3.27 -20.13
C LYS A 169 13.16 -2.81 -21.04
N ASP A 170 12.03 -3.54 -21.02
CA ASP A 170 10.83 -3.32 -21.82
C ASP A 170 10.95 -3.59 -23.33
N LYS A 171 12.10 -3.92 -23.84
CA LYS A 171 12.31 -4.21 -25.26
C LYS A 171 12.38 -5.71 -25.51
N ILE A 172 11.78 -6.17 -26.62
CA ILE A 172 12.01 -7.54 -27.11
C ILE A 172 13.46 -7.64 -27.62
N LEU A 173 14.24 -8.53 -27.00
CA LEU A 173 15.59 -8.88 -27.47
C LEU A 173 15.56 -9.98 -28.50
N ARG A 174 14.72 -10.98 -28.28
CA ARG A 174 14.59 -12.16 -29.13
C ARG A 174 13.13 -12.56 -29.20
N LEU A 175 12.59 -12.60 -30.41
CA LEU A 175 11.28 -13.15 -30.70
C LEU A 175 11.39 -14.65 -30.94
N GLU A 176 10.69 -15.46 -30.14
CA GLU A 176 10.72 -16.93 -30.26
C GLU A 176 9.53 -17.43 -31.07
N ARG A 177 8.36 -16.84 -30.88
CA ARG A 177 7.13 -17.17 -31.60
C ARG A 177 6.28 -15.95 -31.89
N CYS A 178 5.68 -15.94 -33.07
CA CYS A 178 4.64 -15.00 -33.43
C CYS A 178 3.44 -15.82 -33.92
N HIS A 179 2.30 -15.69 -33.28
CA HIS A 179 1.05 -16.32 -33.69
C HIS A 179 0.10 -15.21 -34.13
N SER A 180 -0.22 -15.19 -35.41
CA SER A 180 -1.31 -14.38 -35.96
C SER A 180 -2.55 -15.26 -36.09
N LEU A 181 -3.71 -14.73 -35.67
CA LEU A 181 -5.02 -15.37 -35.82
C LEU A 181 -5.57 -15.09 -37.21
#